data_3b24013982095c2f33570e1912a3d211
#
_entry.id   3b24013982095c2f33570e1912a3d211
#
_cell.length_a   1.000
_cell.length_b   1.000
_cell.length_c   1.000
_cell.angle_alpha   90.00
_cell.angle_beta   90.00
_cell.angle_gamma   90.00
#
_symmetry.space_group_name_H-M   'P 1'
#
loop_
_entity.id
_entity.type
_entity.pdbx_description
1 polymer ?
#
loop_
_entity_poly.entity_id
_entity_poly.type
_entity_poly.pdbx_seq_one_letter_code
_entity_poly.pdbx_strand_id
1 'polypeptide(L)'
;MSEYFKDFQLTYNFLLSYISSETNLKRDKNMSQVSGASSSLLDAIFLSEKRKNLLLLLKEGPKSSDELKNAFDFPWKSMIPQIKKLIDLDLVIQTDGVYSLSEMGTVIATNMQFLLNTLQIYDENRDFWSEHDLSSIPFNLLTRIGELGQCRVLKPDLSHIFKVQEDIIKCMLASSRIMVLVSAIHPAYHLACLEFIEKKIDVTIILTESVFEGIKAECLPESDTVFSDISVLKLDLPEYKKEVQFFLDCENSHFFVSGGEKKPMMLIVTDKIFALSLLDKHGRVDRNYIVSFEPGALKWGEELFEYYKKNSRPINSL
;
A
#
# COMPACT_ATOMS: atom_id res chain seq x y z
N MET A 1 9.81 22.77 -2.37
CA MET A 1 8.60 22.37 -3.13
C MET A 1 8.62 22.79 -4.61
N SER A 2 9.46 23.71 -5.06
CA SER A 2 9.44 24.20 -6.46
C SER A 2 10.31 23.44 -7.45
N GLU A 3 11.36 22.75 -7.02
CA GLU A 3 12.26 22.01 -7.94
C GLU A 3 11.73 20.63 -8.32
N TYR A 4 11.14 19.86 -7.38
CA TYR A 4 10.55 18.56 -7.69
C TYR A 4 9.35 18.61 -8.64
N PHE A 5 8.58 19.70 -8.58
CA PHE A 5 7.47 19.92 -9.53
C PHE A 5 7.96 20.24 -10.94
N LYS A 6 9.11 20.90 -11.07
CA LYS A 6 9.73 21.18 -12.37
C LYS A 6 10.26 19.93 -13.06
N ASP A 7 10.90 19.04 -12.31
CA ASP A 7 11.42 17.78 -12.85
C ASP A 7 10.30 16.83 -13.27
N PHE A 8 9.20 16.78 -12.51
CA PHE A 8 8.01 16.01 -12.90
C PHE A 8 7.36 16.59 -14.16
N GLN A 9 7.24 17.92 -14.25
CA GLN A 9 6.68 18.59 -15.42
C GLN A 9 7.57 18.40 -16.66
N LEU A 10 8.88 18.38 -16.49
CA LEU A 10 9.85 18.11 -17.56
C LEU A 10 9.75 16.66 -18.05
N THR A 11 9.67 15.70 -17.13
CA THR A 11 9.52 14.27 -17.47
C THR A 11 8.17 13.99 -18.13
N TYR A 12 7.09 14.60 -17.62
CA TYR A 12 5.74 14.50 -18.19
C TYR A 12 5.67 15.15 -19.59
N ASN A 13 6.26 16.33 -19.77
CA ASN A 13 6.33 17.00 -21.06
C ASN A 13 7.23 16.27 -22.06
N PHE A 14 8.30 15.63 -21.58
CA PHE A 14 9.14 14.76 -22.41
C PHE A 14 8.37 13.52 -22.88
N LEU A 15 7.62 12.86 -21.99
CA LEU A 15 6.73 11.74 -22.36
C LEU A 15 5.64 12.16 -23.35
N LEU A 16 5.00 13.31 -23.12
CA LEU A 16 3.99 13.85 -24.05
C LEU A 16 4.60 14.25 -25.41
N SER A 17 5.83 14.79 -25.44
CA SER A 17 6.53 15.09 -26.69
C SER A 17 6.93 13.82 -27.43
N TYR A 18 7.32 12.78 -26.72
CA TYR A 18 7.63 11.47 -27.29
C TYR A 18 6.37 10.82 -27.90
N ILE A 19 5.25 10.82 -27.17
CA ILE A 19 3.95 10.30 -27.66
C ILE A 19 3.45 11.13 -28.86
N SER A 20 3.59 12.46 -28.83
CA SER A 20 3.15 13.31 -29.96
C SER A 20 4.08 13.23 -31.15
N SER A 21 5.37 12.93 -30.98
CA SER A 21 6.29 12.68 -32.11
C SER A 21 5.98 11.36 -32.82
N GLU A 22 5.58 10.31 -32.10
CA GLU A 22 5.11 9.05 -32.71
C GLU A 22 3.79 9.21 -33.47
N THR A 23 2.87 10.07 -32.98
CA THR A 23 1.60 10.34 -33.68
C THR A 23 1.77 11.21 -34.93
N ASN A 24 2.78 12.06 -35.00
CA ASN A 24 3.12 12.85 -36.19
C ASN A 24 3.88 12.03 -37.25
N LEU A 25 4.67 11.02 -36.86
CA LEU A 25 5.33 10.08 -37.79
C LEU A 25 4.33 9.20 -38.60
N LYS A 26 3.08 9.06 -38.14
CA LYS A 26 2.03 8.36 -38.90
C LYS A 26 1.34 9.22 -39.97
N ARG A 27 1.70 10.49 -40.15
CA ARG A 27 1.11 11.36 -41.18
C ARG A 27 1.93 11.54 -42.45
N ASP A 28 3.19 11.12 -42.48
CA ASP A 28 3.98 11.15 -43.70
C ASP A 28 3.80 9.86 -44.53
N LYS A 29 2.91 9.93 -45.51
CA LYS A 29 2.56 8.87 -46.48
C LYS A 29 3.68 8.45 -47.44
N ASN A 30 4.98 8.74 -47.16
CA ASN A 30 6.09 8.41 -48.04
C ASN A 30 7.18 7.52 -47.40
N MET A 31 6.86 6.80 -46.31
CA MET A 31 7.73 5.72 -45.83
C MET A 31 7.14 4.33 -46.13
N SER A 32 6.81 4.12 -47.40
CA SER A 32 6.64 2.76 -47.92
C SER A 32 8.01 2.22 -48.32
N GLN A 33 8.64 1.47 -47.42
CA GLN A 33 9.64 0.42 -47.62
C GLN A 33 10.67 0.37 -46.46
N VAL A 34 10.20 0.21 -45.24
CA VAL A 34 10.92 -0.56 -44.20
C VAL A 34 9.89 -1.40 -43.48
N SER A 35 9.37 -2.39 -44.19
CA SER A 35 8.50 -3.42 -43.59
C SER A 35 9.37 -4.54 -43.02
N GLY A 36 10.06 -4.23 -41.95
CA GLY A 36 10.51 -5.15 -40.94
C GLY A 36 10.04 -4.57 -39.62
N ALA A 37 8.74 -4.77 -39.28
CA ALA A 37 8.21 -4.32 -38.04
C ALA A 37 8.99 -4.97 -36.90
N SER A 38 10.03 -4.31 -36.43
CA SER A 38 10.52 -4.55 -35.09
C SER A 38 9.39 -4.09 -34.19
N SER A 39 8.51 -5.05 -33.80
CA SER A 39 7.57 -4.81 -32.72
C SER A 39 8.41 -4.24 -31.58
N SER A 40 8.00 -3.11 -31.01
CA SER A 40 8.75 -2.50 -29.92
C SER A 40 8.99 -3.57 -28.84
N LEU A 41 10.03 -3.48 -28.05
CA LEU A 41 10.29 -4.42 -26.97
C LEU A 41 9.10 -4.52 -26.01
N LEU A 42 8.36 -3.41 -25.81
CA LEU A 42 7.12 -3.37 -25.08
C LEU A 42 6.06 -4.30 -25.68
N ASP A 43 5.82 -4.22 -26.99
CA ASP A 43 4.86 -5.10 -27.67
C ASP A 43 5.29 -6.57 -27.57
N ALA A 44 6.59 -6.81 -27.70
CA ALA A 44 7.13 -8.16 -27.57
C ALA A 44 6.88 -8.76 -26.18
N ILE A 45 6.91 -7.97 -25.14
CA ILE A 45 6.74 -8.44 -23.75
C ILE A 45 5.25 -8.43 -23.35
N PHE A 46 4.55 -7.31 -23.51
CA PHE A 46 3.22 -7.11 -22.92
C PHE A 46 2.05 -7.63 -23.78
N LEU A 47 2.19 -7.71 -25.11
CA LEU A 47 1.13 -8.24 -25.96
C LEU A 47 1.08 -9.77 -26.03
N SER A 48 1.91 -10.48 -25.27
CA SER A 48 1.90 -11.94 -25.23
C SER A 48 1.92 -12.45 -23.81
N GLU A 49 0.80 -12.97 -23.35
CA GLU A 49 0.69 -13.65 -22.04
C GLU A 49 1.78 -14.72 -21.86
N LYS A 50 2.07 -15.49 -22.92
CA LYS A 50 3.06 -16.55 -22.88
C LYS A 50 4.49 -16.02 -22.60
N ARG A 51 4.88 -14.92 -23.24
CA ARG A 51 6.22 -14.31 -23.03
C ARG A 51 6.28 -13.65 -21.65
N LYS A 52 5.24 -12.92 -21.28
CA LYS A 52 5.11 -12.31 -19.95
C LYS A 52 5.26 -13.36 -18.85
N ASN A 53 4.45 -14.43 -18.91
CA ASN A 53 4.47 -15.50 -17.92
C ASN A 53 5.80 -16.26 -17.90
N LEU A 54 6.46 -16.44 -19.05
CA LEU A 54 7.76 -17.08 -19.12
C LEU A 54 8.85 -16.23 -18.43
N LEU A 55 8.87 -14.92 -18.66
CA LEU A 55 9.82 -14.02 -17.97
C LEU A 55 9.59 -14.03 -16.44
N LEU A 56 8.34 -14.02 -15.99
CA LEU A 56 8.00 -14.08 -14.56
C LEU A 56 8.40 -15.41 -13.94
N LEU A 57 8.17 -16.53 -14.63
CA LEU A 57 8.58 -17.85 -14.16
C LEU A 57 10.10 -18.00 -14.06
N LEU A 58 10.82 -17.51 -15.07
CA LEU A 58 12.29 -17.57 -15.07
C LEU A 58 12.93 -16.62 -14.05
N LYS A 59 12.20 -15.62 -13.55
CA LYS A 59 12.63 -14.78 -12.42
C LYS A 59 12.77 -15.58 -11.12
N GLU A 60 12.00 -16.65 -10.96
CA GLU A 60 12.13 -17.56 -9.81
C GLU A 60 13.40 -18.41 -9.84
N GLY A 61 14.07 -18.47 -11.01
CA GLY A 61 15.30 -19.21 -11.23
C GLY A 61 15.32 -19.94 -12.58
N PRO A 62 16.47 -20.51 -12.97
CA PRO A 62 16.61 -21.29 -14.19
C PRO A 62 15.65 -22.50 -14.22
N LYS A 63 15.14 -22.84 -15.40
CA LYS A 63 14.19 -23.95 -15.61
C LYS A 63 14.62 -24.79 -16.82
N SER A 64 14.50 -26.09 -16.70
CA SER A 64 14.64 -27.03 -17.82
C SER A 64 13.42 -27.00 -18.75
N SER A 65 13.56 -27.57 -19.95
CA SER A 65 12.42 -27.71 -20.87
C SER A 65 11.23 -28.46 -20.27
N ASP A 66 11.50 -29.45 -19.40
CA ASP A 66 10.43 -30.26 -18.80
C ASP A 66 9.73 -29.50 -17.69
N GLU A 67 10.46 -28.73 -16.87
CA GLU A 67 9.86 -27.82 -15.89
C GLU A 67 8.99 -26.75 -16.56
N LEU A 68 9.45 -26.17 -17.67
CA LEU A 68 8.66 -25.21 -18.45
C LEU A 68 7.38 -25.84 -19.04
N LYS A 69 7.43 -27.07 -19.53
CA LYS A 69 6.27 -27.79 -20.04
C LYS A 69 5.24 -28.03 -18.93
N ASN A 70 5.70 -28.35 -17.73
CA ASN A 70 4.83 -28.64 -16.59
C ASN A 70 4.24 -27.39 -15.93
N ALA A 71 4.91 -26.25 -16.07
CA ALA A 71 4.48 -24.99 -15.47
C ALA A 71 3.37 -24.27 -16.24
N PHE A 72 3.13 -24.63 -17.51
CA PHE A 72 2.18 -23.93 -18.36
C PHE A 72 1.12 -24.88 -18.93
N ASP A 73 -0.13 -24.48 -18.88
CA ASP A 73 -1.27 -25.17 -19.53
C ASP A 73 -1.30 -25.00 -21.06
N PHE A 74 -0.23 -24.50 -21.66
CA PHE A 74 -0.14 -24.29 -23.09
C PHE A 74 0.57 -25.43 -23.81
N PRO A 75 0.14 -25.81 -25.04
CA PRO A 75 0.89 -26.75 -25.84
C PRO A 75 2.34 -26.31 -26.04
N TRP A 76 3.29 -27.18 -25.70
CA TRP A 76 4.73 -26.89 -25.78
C TRP A 76 5.14 -26.34 -27.15
N LYS A 77 4.58 -26.89 -28.23
CA LYS A 77 4.84 -26.40 -29.59
C LYS A 77 4.53 -24.92 -29.77
N SER A 78 3.61 -24.36 -28.99
CA SER A 78 3.25 -22.94 -29.05
C SER A 78 4.14 -22.07 -28.18
N MET A 79 4.91 -22.66 -27.25
CA MET A 79 5.88 -21.96 -26.40
C MET A 79 7.22 -21.76 -27.10
N ILE A 80 7.66 -22.72 -27.92
CA ILE A 80 8.97 -22.68 -28.61
C ILE A 80 9.19 -21.36 -29.36
N PRO A 81 8.28 -20.85 -30.19
CA PRO A 81 8.46 -19.57 -30.88
C PRO A 81 8.54 -18.38 -29.90
N GLN A 82 7.87 -18.45 -28.75
CA GLN A 82 7.87 -17.40 -27.75
C GLN A 82 9.21 -17.37 -27.00
N ILE A 83 9.73 -18.54 -26.63
CA ILE A 83 11.06 -18.69 -26.05
C ILE A 83 12.12 -18.16 -27.01
N LYS A 84 12.07 -18.61 -28.29
CA LYS A 84 13.00 -18.14 -29.31
C LYS A 84 12.99 -16.61 -29.46
N LYS A 85 11.79 -16.01 -29.47
CA LYS A 85 11.64 -14.55 -29.56
C LYS A 85 12.32 -13.83 -28.37
N LEU A 86 12.25 -14.37 -27.15
CA LEU A 86 12.92 -13.79 -25.97
C LEU A 86 14.43 -14.01 -25.99
N ILE A 87 14.91 -15.10 -26.59
CA ILE A 87 16.33 -15.34 -26.83
C ILE A 87 16.85 -14.35 -27.88
N ASP A 88 16.13 -14.16 -29.00
CA ASP A 88 16.47 -13.20 -30.06
C ASP A 88 16.49 -11.74 -29.57
N LEU A 89 15.82 -11.46 -28.44
CA LEU A 89 15.79 -10.17 -27.74
C LEU A 89 16.82 -10.08 -26.60
N ASP A 90 17.68 -11.06 -26.44
CA ASP A 90 18.70 -11.15 -25.37
C ASP A 90 18.12 -11.07 -23.95
N LEU A 91 16.85 -11.47 -23.75
CA LEU A 91 16.21 -11.49 -22.45
C LEU A 91 16.29 -12.86 -21.75
N VAL A 92 16.41 -13.91 -22.54
CA VAL A 92 16.52 -15.30 -22.10
C VAL A 92 17.77 -15.93 -22.71
N ILE A 93 18.48 -16.71 -21.92
CA ILE A 93 19.67 -17.47 -22.30
C ILE A 93 19.32 -18.96 -22.20
N GLN A 94 19.81 -19.74 -23.16
CA GLN A 94 19.72 -21.22 -23.11
C GLN A 94 21.11 -21.81 -23.05
N THR A 95 21.38 -22.59 -22.01
CA THR A 95 22.66 -23.31 -21.84
C THR A 95 22.34 -24.74 -21.38
N ASP A 96 22.83 -25.72 -22.11
CA ASP A 96 22.69 -27.15 -21.80
C ASP A 96 21.23 -27.60 -21.57
N GLY A 97 20.27 -27.04 -22.32
CA GLY A 97 18.85 -27.35 -22.22
C GLY A 97 18.12 -26.67 -21.07
N VAL A 98 18.80 -25.80 -20.32
CA VAL A 98 18.25 -24.98 -19.25
C VAL A 98 18.08 -23.55 -19.76
N TYR A 99 16.94 -22.95 -19.42
CA TYR A 99 16.60 -21.56 -19.74
C TYR A 99 16.73 -20.69 -18.48
N SER A 100 17.36 -19.54 -18.62
CA SER A 100 17.51 -18.54 -17.57
C SER A 100 17.31 -17.13 -18.13
N LEU A 101 17.03 -16.17 -17.26
CA LEU A 101 17.06 -14.77 -17.65
C LEU A 101 18.50 -14.31 -17.87
N SER A 102 18.72 -13.44 -18.86
CA SER A 102 19.93 -12.62 -18.92
C SER A 102 19.93 -11.58 -17.79
N GLU A 103 21.05 -10.86 -17.62
CA GLU A 103 21.11 -9.74 -16.67
C GLU A 103 20.00 -8.70 -16.96
N MET A 104 19.86 -8.28 -18.23
CA MET A 104 18.81 -7.35 -18.64
C MET A 104 17.43 -7.97 -18.57
N GLY A 105 17.28 -9.26 -18.88
CA GLY A 105 16.06 -10.02 -18.68
C GLY A 105 15.62 -10.00 -17.22
N THR A 106 16.54 -10.15 -16.28
CA THR A 106 16.27 -10.08 -14.83
C THR A 106 15.79 -8.70 -14.40
N VAL A 107 16.46 -7.64 -14.86
CA VAL A 107 16.06 -6.25 -14.57
C VAL A 107 14.65 -5.98 -15.12
N ILE A 108 14.39 -6.36 -16.37
CA ILE A 108 13.09 -6.14 -17.02
C ILE A 108 12.00 -6.95 -16.34
N ALA A 109 12.21 -8.24 -16.08
CA ALA A 109 11.21 -9.09 -15.41
C ALA A 109 10.90 -8.60 -13.99
N THR A 110 11.89 -8.09 -13.27
CA THR A 110 11.71 -7.52 -11.93
C THR A 110 10.85 -6.25 -11.98
N ASN A 111 11.17 -5.30 -12.86
CA ASN A 111 10.37 -4.07 -13.00
C ASN A 111 8.96 -4.35 -13.54
N MET A 112 8.83 -5.32 -14.45
CA MET A 112 7.53 -5.78 -14.96
C MET A 112 6.65 -6.34 -13.83
N GLN A 113 7.22 -7.13 -12.91
CA GLN A 113 6.49 -7.67 -11.76
C GLN A 113 5.94 -6.54 -10.88
N PHE A 114 6.77 -5.53 -10.57
CA PHE A 114 6.32 -4.36 -9.78
C PHE A 114 5.17 -3.62 -10.47
N LEU A 115 5.28 -3.39 -11.76
CA LEU A 115 4.21 -2.74 -12.54
C LEU A 115 2.93 -3.58 -12.53
N LEU A 116 3.03 -4.89 -12.76
CA LEU A 116 1.88 -5.79 -12.78
C LEU A 116 1.18 -5.84 -11.41
N ASN A 117 1.95 -5.91 -10.33
CA ASN A 117 1.40 -5.87 -8.98
C ASN A 117 0.66 -4.54 -8.72
N THR A 118 1.23 -3.41 -9.16
CA THR A 118 0.58 -2.09 -9.04
C THR A 118 -0.72 -2.02 -9.82
N LEU A 119 -0.72 -2.52 -11.06
CA LEU A 119 -1.91 -2.57 -11.91
C LEU A 119 -3.01 -3.46 -11.30
N GLN A 120 -2.62 -4.62 -10.78
CA GLN A 120 -3.55 -5.54 -10.13
C GLN A 120 -4.23 -4.89 -8.92
N ILE A 121 -3.45 -4.31 -8.00
CA ILE A 121 -3.97 -3.63 -6.79
C ILE A 121 -4.92 -2.49 -7.18
N TYR A 122 -4.55 -1.70 -8.18
CA TYR A 122 -5.39 -0.60 -8.65
C TYR A 122 -6.69 -1.12 -9.27
N ASP A 123 -6.63 -2.15 -10.12
CA ASP A 123 -7.81 -2.66 -10.83
C ASP A 123 -8.79 -3.37 -9.89
N GLU A 124 -8.27 -4.17 -8.94
CA GLU A 124 -9.08 -4.88 -7.94
C GLU A 124 -9.77 -3.93 -6.93
N ASN A 125 -9.17 -2.76 -6.66
CA ASN A 125 -9.65 -1.81 -5.66
C ASN A 125 -9.79 -0.39 -6.23
N ARG A 126 -10.20 -0.28 -7.49
CA ARG A 126 -10.22 0.98 -8.27
C ARG A 126 -10.98 2.10 -7.56
N ASP A 127 -12.18 1.81 -7.06
CA ASP A 127 -13.02 2.80 -6.38
C ASP A 127 -12.29 3.40 -5.18
N PHE A 128 -11.68 2.54 -4.34
CA PHE A 128 -10.93 3.00 -3.18
C PHE A 128 -9.79 3.96 -3.60
N TRP A 129 -8.93 3.57 -4.54
CA TRP A 129 -7.80 4.40 -4.96
C TRP A 129 -8.21 5.67 -5.70
N SER A 130 -9.33 5.64 -6.44
CA SER A 130 -9.81 6.79 -7.20
C SER A 130 -10.59 7.79 -6.38
N GLU A 131 -11.20 7.41 -5.27
CA GLU A 131 -12.07 8.25 -4.44
C GLU A 131 -11.33 8.90 -3.26
N HIS A 132 -10.17 8.34 -2.83
CA HIS A 132 -9.44 8.81 -1.67
C HIS A 132 -8.27 9.74 -2.00
N ASP A 133 -7.88 10.57 -1.01
CA ASP A 133 -6.71 11.43 -1.08
C ASP A 133 -5.44 10.64 -0.70
N LEU A 134 -4.61 10.36 -1.69
CA LEU A 134 -3.35 9.63 -1.53
C LEU A 134 -2.19 10.52 -1.05
N SER A 135 -2.39 11.82 -0.91
CA SER A 135 -1.33 12.76 -0.53
C SER A 135 -0.77 12.56 0.89
N SER A 136 -1.46 11.77 1.71
CA SER A 136 -0.97 11.30 3.01
C SER A 136 0.07 10.18 2.88
N ILE A 137 0.23 9.57 1.72
CA ILE A 137 1.23 8.52 1.48
C ILE A 137 2.46 9.17 0.84
N PRO A 138 3.66 9.03 1.45
CA PRO A 138 4.90 9.52 0.84
C PRO A 138 5.11 8.93 -0.55
N PHE A 139 5.59 9.75 -1.49
CA PHE A 139 5.70 9.36 -2.89
C PHE A 139 6.54 8.10 -3.12
N ASN A 140 7.64 7.94 -2.36
CA ASN A 140 8.48 6.75 -2.42
C ASN A 140 7.77 5.47 -1.99
N LEU A 141 6.79 5.55 -1.08
CA LEU A 141 5.93 4.42 -0.72
C LEU A 141 4.79 4.23 -1.71
N LEU A 142 4.21 5.34 -2.19
CA LEU A 142 3.14 5.29 -3.19
C LEU A 142 3.59 4.60 -4.49
N THR A 143 4.83 4.84 -4.95
CA THR A 143 5.40 4.16 -6.13
C THR A 143 5.62 2.66 -5.93
N ARG A 144 5.63 2.20 -4.68
CA ARG A 144 5.78 0.80 -4.28
C ARG A 144 4.48 0.16 -3.80
N ILE A 145 3.33 0.77 -4.11
CA ILE A 145 2.03 0.31 -3.61
C ILE A 145 1.72 -1.14 -4.03
N GLY A 146 2.32 -1.62 -5.12
CA GLY A 146 2.27 -3.01 -5.55
C GLY A 146 2.78 -4.02 -4.53
N GLU A 147 3.54 -3.59 -3.50
CA GLU A 147 4.01 -4.44 -2.41
C GLU A 147 2.91 -4.82 -1.41
N LEU A 148 1.76 -4.14 -1.44
CA LEU A 148 0.60 -4.51 -0.62
C LEU A 148 0.04 -5.90 -0.98
N GLY A 149 0.40 -6.44 -2.16
CA GLY A 149 0.00 -7.78 -2.60
C GLY A 149 -1.52 -7.93 -2.69
N GLN A 150 -2.03 -9.08 -2.28
CA GLN A 150 -3.47 -9.29 -2.24
C GLN A 150 -4.09 -8.46 -1.12
N CYS A 151 -4.84 -7.44 -1.50
CA CYS A 151 -5.57 -6.60 -0.56
C CYS A 151 -7.06 -6.53 -0.92
N ARG A 152 -7.88 -6.23 0.08
CA ARG A 152 -9.32 -6.08 -0.09
C ARG A 152 -9.84 -4.87 0.66
N VAL A 153 -10.88 -4.25 0.11
CA VAL A 153 -11.58 -3.15 0.78
C VAL A 153 -12.66 -3.73 1.69
N LEU A 154 -12.56 -3.42 2.99
CA LEU A 154 -13.61 -3.67 3.96
C LEU A 154 -14.50 -2.43 4.03
N LYS A 155 -15.78 -2.60 3.67
CA LYS A 155 -16.80 -1.54 3.74
C LYS A 155 -17.72 -1.83 4.92
N PRO A 156 -18.07 -0.81 5.74
CA PRO A 156 -19.05 -1.01 6.80
C PRO A 156 -20.42 -1.35 6.21
N ASP A 157 -21.10 -2.30 6.80
CA ASP A 157 -22.50 -2.59 6.52
C ASP A 157 -23.38 -1.55 7.26
N LEU A 158 -24.41 -1.02 6.60
CA LEU A 158 -25.34 -0.06 7.19
C LEU A 158 -26.07 -0.62 8.42
N SER A 159 -26.24 -1.94 8.52
CA SER A 159 -26.84 -2.63 9.66
C SER A 159 -25.85 -2.89 10.81
N HIS A 160 -24.52 -2.88 10.52
CA HIS A 160 -23.44 -3.20 11.45
C HIS A 160 -22.22 -2.32 11.17
N ILE A 161 -22.38 -1.01 11.35
CA ILE A 161 -21.39 0.01 11.00
C ILE A 161 -20.04 -0.13 11.72
N PHE A 162 -19.99 -0.85 12.84
CA PHE A 162 -18.78 -1.06 13.64
C PHE A 162 -18.13 -2.43 13.43
N LYS A 163 -18.73 -3.31 12.64
CA LYS A 163 -18.22 -4.68 12.46
C LYS A 163 -16.83 -4.74 11.86
N VAL A 164 -16.51 -3.86 10.92
CA VAL A 164 -15.17 -3.80 10.30
C VAL A 164 -14.11 -3.53 11.36
N GLN A 165 -14.38 -2.57 12.26
CA GLN A 165 -13.48 -2.23 13.35
C GLN A 165 -13.34 -3.38 14.34
N GLU A 166 -14.43 -4.08 14.68
CA GLU A 166 -14.39 -5.27 15.56
C GLU A 166 -13.51 -6.38 14.98
N ASP A 167 -13.61 -6.64 13.69
CA ASP A 167 -12.80 -7.67 13.03
C ASP A 167 -11.32 -7.30 12.99
N ILE A 168 -11.00 -6.02 12.76
CA ILE A 168 -9.63 -5.49 12.84
C ILE A 168 -9.10 -5.61 14.28
N ILE A 169 -9.89 -5.23 15.29
CA ILE A 169 -9.52 -5.34 16.71
C ILE A 169 -9.22 -6.79 17.08
N LYS A 170 -10.00 -7.77 16.61
CA LYS A 170 -9.71 -9.20 16.84
C LYS A 170 -8.34 -9.60 16.28
N CYS A 171 -7.97 -9.10 15.11
CA CYS A 171 -6.64 -9.33 14.54
C CYS A 171 -5.55 -8.66 15.39
N MET A 172 -5.78 -7.44 15.87
CA MET A 172 -4.86 -6.72 16.76
C MET A 172 -4.65 -7.50 18.06
N LEU A 173 -5.71 -7.98 18.70
CA LEU A 173 -5.67 -8.77 19.93
C LEU A 173 -4.98 -10.14 19.78
N ALA A 174 -4.88 -10.63 18.56
CA ALA A 174 -4.15 -11.87 18.25
C ALA A 174 -2.67 -11.63 17.90
N SER A 175 -2.21 -10.37 17.90
CA SER A 175 -0.87 -9.97 17.50
C SER A 175 0.04 -9.77 18.71
N SER A 176 1.36 -9.80 18.50
CA SER A 176 2.35 -9.53 19.54
C SER A 176 2.79 -8.06 19.58
N ARG A 177 2.64 -7.35 18.46
CA ARG A 177 2.98 -5.94 18.30
C ARG A 177 1.90 -5.22 17.50
N ILE A 178 1.59 -4.00 17.93
CA ILE A 178 0.59 -3.13 17.31
C ILE A 178 1.19 -1.76 17.09
N MET A 179 1.09 -1.24 15.89
CA MET A 179 1.45 0.12 15.51
C MET A 179 0.22 0.79 14.91
N VAL A 180 -0.22 1.91 15.50
CA VAL A 180 -1.43 2.60 15.06
C VAL A 180 -1.15 4.10 14.91
N LEU A 181 -1.58 4.69 13.78
CA LEU A 181 -1.74 6.13 13.63
C LEU A 181 -3.24 6.46 13.63
N VAL A 182 -3.63 7.41 14.46
CA VAL A 182 -5.04 7.76 14.69
C VAL A 182 -5.28 9.23 14.39
N SER A 183 -6.12 9.53 13.41
CA SER A 183 -6.59 10.88 13.10
C SER A 183 -8.03 11.15 13.54
N ALA A 184 -8.75 10.11 13.99
CA ALA A 184 -10.06 10.23 14.62
C ALA A 184 -10.24 9.09 15.63
N ILE A 185 -10.80 9.41 16.79
CA ILE A 185 -11.08 8.43 17.84
C ILE A 185 -12.32 7.62 17.46
N HIS A 186 -12.22 6.31 17.64
CA HIS A 186 -13.36 5.41 17.53
C HIS A 186 -13.60 4.73 18.87
N PRO A 187 -14.85 4.71 19.38
CA PRO A 187 -15.18 4.17 20.71
C PRO A 187 -14.67 2.74 20.97
N ALA A 188 -14.74 1.89 19.95
CA ALA A 188 -14.33 0.49 20.09
C ALA A 188 -12.83 0.33 20.42
N TYR A 189 -11.96 1.27 20.02
CA TYR A 189 -10.52 1.19 20.31
C TYR A 189 -10.20 1.45 21.77
N HIS A 190 -10.98 2.29 22.45
CA HIS A 190 -10.81 2.53 23.88
C HIS A 190 -10.95 1.22 24.67
N LEU A 191 -12.03 0.45 24.41
CA LEU A 191 -12.24 -0.84 25.08
C LEU A 191 -11.14 -1.86 24.76
N ALA A 192 -10.60 -1.84 23.53
CA ALA A 192 -9.53 -2.74 23.14
C ALA A 192 -8.19 -2.41 23.84
N CYS A 193 -7.95 -1.14 24.23
CA CYS A 193 -6.70 -0.75 24.88
C CYS A 193 -6.45 -1.50 26.19
N LEU A 194 -7.47 -1.72 27.01
CA LEU A 194 -7.35 -2.48 28.26
C LEU A 194 -6.94 -3.94 27.99
N GLU A 195 -7.54 -4.57 26.97
CA GLU A 195 -7.18 -5.93 26.57
C GLU A 195 -5.75 -6.02 26.02
N PHE A 196 -5.24 -4.98 25.34
CA PHE A 196 -3.85 -4.95 24.88
C PHE A 196 -2.87 -4.99 26.04
N ILE A 197 -3.17 -4.23 27.14
CA ILE A 197 -2.36 -4.23 28.35
C ILE A 197 -2.37 -5.61 29.03
N GLU A 198 -3.56 -6.18 29.24
CA GLU A 198 -3.73 -7.49 29.89
C GLU A 198 -2.94 -8.57 29.16
N LYS A 199 -2.94 -8.52 27.83
CA LYS A 199 -2.22 -9.46 26.96
C LYS A 199 -0.74 -9.12 26.79
N LYS A 200 -0.25 -8.01 27.38
CA LYS A 200 1.13 -7.52 27.27
C LYS A 200 1.59 -7.34 25.82
N ILE A 201 0.70 -6.87 24.97
CA ILE A 201 1.00 -6.57 23.58
C ILE A 201 1.85 -5.29 23.54
N ASP A 202 2.90 -5.27 22.72
CA ASP A 202 3.70 -4.06 22.48
C ASP A 202 2.92 -3.11 21.58
N VAL A 203 2.55 -1.93 22.09
CA VAL A 203 1.68 -0.97 21.41
C VAL A 203 2.39 0.35 21.20
N THR A 204 2.49 0.78 19.95
CA THR A 204 2.95 2.14 19.61
C THR A 204 1.82 2.90 18.91
N ILE A 205 1.42 4.04 19.48
CA ILE A 205 0.33 4.87 18.95
C ILE A 205 0.85 6.25 18.59
N ILE A 206 0.54 6.69 17.38
CA ILE A 206 0.73 8.07 16.92
C ILE A 206 -0.64 8.73 16.85
N LEU A 207 -0.87 9.75 17.63
CA LEU A 207 -2.06 10.59 17.61
C LEU A 207 -1.81 11.81 16.73
N THR A 208 -2.83 12.30 16.06
CA THR A 208 -2.76 13.67 15.49
C THR A 208 -2.89 14.69 16.60
N GLU A 209 -2.41 15.92 16.38
CA GLU A 209 -2.52 17.00 17.35
C GLU A 209 -3.97 17.25 17.77
N SER A 210 -4.91 17.22 16.81
CA SER A 210 -6.35 17.40 17.08
C SER A 210 -6.93 16.30 17.99
N VAL A 211 -6.53 15.05 17.77
CA VAL A 211 -6.95 13.91 18.61
C VAL A 211 -6.36 14.05 20.01
N PHE A 212 -5.07 14.39 20.11
CA PHE A 212 -4.40 14.56 21.39
C PHE A 212 -4.99 15.70 22.22
N GLU A 213 -5.24 16.87 21.62
CA GLU A 213 -5.89 18.01 22.30
C GLU A 213 -7.33 17.68 22.68
N GLY A 214 -8.06 16.90 21.86
CA GLY A 214 -9.38 16.39 22.22
C GLY A 214 -9.35 15.51 23.49
N ILE A 215 -8.43 14.55 23.55
CA ILE A 215 -8.25 13.70 24.75
C ILE A 215 -7.90 14.55 25.98
N LYS A 216 -7.00 15.53 25.84
CA LYS A 216 -6.65 16.44 26.94
C LYS A 216 -7.86 17.25 27.43
N ALA A 217 -8.62 17.82 26.52
CA ALA A 217 -9.81 18.60 26.85
C ALA A 217 -10.82 17.80 27.67
N GLU A 218 -11.03 16.53 27.32
CA GLU A 218 -11.91 15.64 28.07
C GLU A 218 -11.36 15.21 29.42
N CYS A 219 -10.04 15.18 29.56
CA CYS A 219 -9.40 14.89 30.83
C CYS A 219 -9.34 16.10 31.79
N LEU A 220 -9.66 17.33 31.34
CA LEU A 220 -9.67 18.54 32.17
C LEU A 220 -11.06 18.77 32.80
N PRO A 221 -11.14 19.15 34.11
CA PRO A 221 -12.40 19.23 34.83
C PRO A 221 -13.32 20.42 34.48
N GLU A 222 -12.93 21.31 33.56
CA GLU A 222 -13.63 22.58 33.32
C GLU A 222 -14.04 22.83 31.85
N SER A 223 -14.03 21.83 30.96
CA SER A 223 -14.45 22.08 29.59
C SER A 223 -15.94 21.80 29.36
N ASP A 224 -16.73 22.85 29.29
CA ASP A 224 -18.13 22.81 28.77
C ASP A 224 -18.22 22.49 27.26
N THR A 225 -17.09 22.21 26.61
CA THR A 225 -17.02 21.82 25.20
C THR A 225 -17.08 20.31 25.06
N VAL A 226 -18.31 19.82 25.09
CA VAL A 226 -18.60 18.42 24.75
C VAL A 226 -18.31 18.21 23.27
N PHE A 227 -17.27 17.47 22.91
CA PHE A 227 -17.14 16.90 21.58
C PHE A 227 -18.31 15.93 21.40
N SER A 228 -19.27 16.30 20.54
CA SER A 228 -20.58 15.68 20.38
C SER A 228 -20.57 14.17 20.09
N ASP A 229 -19.43 13.62 19.66
CA ASP A 229 -19.32 12.22 19.24
C ASP A 229 -18.94 11.26 20.39
N ILE A 230 -18.30 11.76 21.45
CA ILE A 230 -17.91 10.93 22.62
C ILE A 230 -18.98 10.93 23.70
N SER A 231 -19.80 11.97 23.78
CA SER A 231 -20.96 12.02 24.69
C SER A 231 -21.98 10.88 24.45
N VAL A 232 -21.93 10.24 23.28
CA VAL A 232 -22.75 9.05 22.96
C VAL A 232 -22.36 7.84 23.82
N LEU A 233 -21.14 7.80 24.38
CA LEU A 233 -20.60 6.61 25.08
C LEU A 233 -20.93 6.53 26.56
N LYS A 234 -21.53 7.57 27.17
CA LYS A 234 -21.77 7.62 28.63
C LYS A 234 -20.52 7.18 29.44
N LEU A 235 -19.33 7.58 29.03
CA LEU A 235 -18.11 7.30 29.77
C LEU A 235 -18.12 8.09 31.06
N ASP A 236 -17.81 7.44 32.16
CA ASP A 236 -17.54 8.12 33.44
C ASP A 236 -16.19 8.84 33.27
N LEU A 237 -16.22 10.17 33.08
CA LEU A 237 -15.04 11.00 32.79
C LEU A 237 -13.87 10.81 33.77
N PRO A 238 -14.10 10.68 35.12
CA PRO A 238 -13.03 10.39 36.07
C PRO A 238 -12.38 9.01 35.86
N GLU A 239 -13.15 8.02 35.43
CA GLU A 239 -12.67 6.67 35.18
C GLU A 239 -11.87 6.64 33.86
N TYR A 240 -12.36 7.27 32.80
CA TYR A 240 -11.68 7.43 31.51
C TYR A 240 -10.29 8.08 31.67
N LYS A 241 -10.17 9.16 32.45
CA LYS A 241 -8.88 9.79 32.71
C LYS A 241 -7.87 8.83 33.37
N LYS A 242 -8.32 8.05 34.34
CA LYS A 242 -7.47 7.05 35.02
C LYS A 242 -7.04 5.94 34.07
N GLU A 243 -7.93 5.50 33.21
CA GLU A 243 -7.64 4.46 32.22
C GLU A 243 -6.65 4.95 31.17
N VAL A 244 -6.82 6.17 30.65
CA VAL A 244 -5.86 6.77 29.72
C VAL A 244 -4.49 6.95 30.36
N GLN A 245 -4.43 7.46 31.61
CA GLN A 245 -3.17 7.60 32.33
C GLN A 245 -2.52 6.24 32.59
N PHE A 246 -3.31 5.24 33.02
CA PHE A 246 -2.81 3.89 33.22
C PHE A 246 -2.22 3.30 31.93
N PHE A 247 -2.85 3.59 30.77
CA PHE A 247 -2.34 3.13 29.46
C PHE A 247 -1.04 3.84 29.08
N LEU A 248 -0.92 5.14 29.39
CA LEU A 248 0.33 5.91 29.18
C LEU A 248 1.48 5.42 30.08
N ASP A 249 1.19 4.96 31.29
CA ASP A 249 2.19 4.52 32.27
C ASP A 249 2.65 3.06 32.04
N CYS A 250 2.03 2.32 31.11
CA CYS A 250 2.41 0.95 30.82
C CYS A 250 3.74 0.88 30.06
N GLU A 251 4.67 0.03 30.50
CA GLU A 251 5.99 -0.15 29.90
C GLU A 251 5.96 -0.59 28.41
N ASN A 252 4.92 -1.31 28.02
CA ASN A 252 4.72 -1.82 26.66
C ASN A 252 3.83 -0.90 25.80
N SER A 253 3.59 0.34 26.23
CA SER A 253 2.77 1.32 25.51
C SER A 253 3.57 2.59 25.22
N HIS A 254 3.65 2.97 23.96
CA HIS A 254 4.44 4.11 23.50
C HIS A 254 3.56 5.07 22.71
N PHE A 255 3.47 6.31 23.16
CA PHE A 255 2.62 7.32 22.56
C PHE A 255 3.42 8.47 21.96
N PHE A 256 2.97 8.90 20.79
CA PHE A 256 3.53 10.01 20.04
C PHE A 256 2.44 10.94 19.53
N VAL A 257 2.76 12.22 19.38
CA VAL A 257 1.91 13.19 18.69
C VAL A 257 2.60 13.62 17.42
N SER A 258 1.91 13.44 16.33
CA SER A 258 2.41 13.84 15.01
C SER A 258 1.97 15.26 14.69
N GLY A 259 2.94 16.16 14.50
CA GLY A 259 2.74 17.47 13.86
C GLY A 259 2.65 17.32 12.32
N GLY A 260 2.01 18.22 11.61
CA GLY A 260 1.93 18.22 10.15
C GLY A 260 0.50 18.03 9.61
N GLU A 261 0.28 18.41 8.35
CA GLU A 261 -1.07 18.67 7.83
C GLU A 261 -1.76 17.45 7.20
N LYS A 262 -1.00 16.53 6.57
CA LYS A 262 -1.59 15.44 5.79
C LYS A 262 -1.25 14.08 6.40
N LYS A 263 -2.26 13.40 6.86
CA LYS A 263 -2.15 12.06 7.48
C LYS A 263 -3.26 11.16 6.99
N PRO A 264 -3.06 9.83 6.98
CA PRO A 264 -4.15 8.89 6.78
C PRO A 264 -5.19 9.06 7.89
N MET A 265 -6.41 8.70 7.62
CA MET A 265 -7.47 8.66 8.63
C MET A 265 -7.10 7.69 9.75
N MET A 266 -6.65 6.50 9.38
CA MET A 266 -6.16 5.47 10.29
C MET A 266 -5.15 4.59 9.57
N LEU A 267 -4.05 4.27 10.24
CA LEU A 267 -3.10 3.24 9.83
C LEU A 267 -2.96 2.26 10.98
N ILE A 268 -3.15 0.98 10.73
CA ILE A 268 -2.94 -0.12 11.68
C ILE A 268 -1.99 -1.11 11.04
N VAL A 269 -0.90 -1.39 11.73
CA VAL A 269 0.09 -2.39 11.32
C VAL A 269 0.39 -3.28 12.51
N THR A 270 0.32 -4.57 12.31
CA THR A 270 0.70 -5.57 13.29
C THR A 270 1.63 -6.60 12.65
N ASP A 271 2.01 -7.63 13.40
CA ASP A 271 2.69 -8.80 12.86
C ASP A 271 1.75 -9.71 12.03
N LYS A 272 0.46 -9.37 11.88
CA LYS A 272 -0.54 -10.19 11.19
C LYS A 272 -1.38 -9.45 10.17
N ILE A 273 -1.64 -8.17 10.36
CA ILE A 273 -2.54 -7.39 9.49
C ILE A 273 -1.98 -6.00 9.24
N PHE A 274 -2.14 -5.57 8.00
CA PHE A 274 -2.08 -4.18 7.57
C PHE A 274 -3.48 -3.68 7.29
N ALA A 275 -3.85 -2.51 7.81
CA ALA A 275 -5.12 -1.84 7.51
C ALA A 275 -4.90 -0.33 7.37
N LEU A 276 -5.40 0.24 6.29
CA LEU A 276 -5.28 1.66 5.99
C LEU A 276 -6.65 2.24 5.63
N SER A 277 -7.03 3.33 6.29
CA SER A 277 -8.17 4.17 5.94
C SER A 277 -7.66 5.57 5.59
N LEU A 278 -8.20 6.16 4.55
CA LEU A 278 -7.84 7.47 4.03
C LEU A 278 -9.06 8.41 4.08
N LEU A 279 -8.81 9.70 4.03
CA LEU A 279 -9.87 10.69 3.78
C LEU A 279 -10.26 10.64 2.30
N ASP A 280 -11.51 10.96 1.99
CA ASP A 280 -11.91 11.15 0.60
C ASP A 280 -11.25 12.40 -0.01
N LYS A 281 -11.39 12.58 -1.32
CA LYS A 281 -10.82 13.75 -2.04
C LYS A 281 -11.37 15.10 -1.59
N HIS A 282 -12.45 15.10 -0.79
CA HIS A 282 -13.06 16.30 -0.20
C HIS A 282 -12.65 16.48 1.28
N GLY A 283 -11.75 15.65 1.79
CA GLY A 283 -11.30 15.69 3.18
C GLY A 283 -12.30 15.12 4.19
N ARG A 284 -13.31 14.37 3.75
CA ARG A 284 -14.31 13.76 4.62
C ARG A 284 -13.86 12.39 5.08
N VAL A 285 -14.30 12.02 6.26
CA VAL A 285 -14.05 10.69 6.83
C VAL A 285 -14.78 9.63 5.99
N ASP A 286 -14.03 8.69 5.45
CA ASP A 286 -14.54 7.45 4.90
C ASP A 286 -14.16 6.29 5.86
N ARG A 287 -15.13 5.42 6.15
CA ARG A 287 -14.97 4.29 7.05
C ARG A 287 -14.50 3.03 6.32
N ASN A 288 -14.10 3.15 5.07
CA ASN A 288 -13.53 2.06 4.30
C ASN A 288 -12.08 1.81 4.71
N TYR A 289 -11.71 0.53 4.81
CA TYR A 289 -10.34 0.11 5.08
C TYR A 289 -9.86 -0.76 3.94
N ILE A 290 -8.68 -0.46 3.39
CA ILE A 290 -7.96 -1.43 2.60
C ILE A 290 -7.09 -2.26 3.54
N VAL A 291 -7.23 -3.58 3.46
CA VAL A 291 -6.54 -4.52 4.35
C VAL A 291 -5.77 -5.56 3.56
N SER A 292 -4.63 -5.98 4.11
CA SER A 292 -3.82 -7.08 3.58
C SER A 292 -3.17 -7.86 4.73
N PHE A 293 -2.90 -9.15 4.46
CA PHE A 293 -2.19 -10.06 5.36
C PHE A 293 -0.84 -10.47 4.78
N GLU A 294 -0.49 -9.91 3.62
CA GLU A 294 0.75 -10.24 2.92
C GLU A 294 1.97 -9.65 3.64
N PRO A 295 3.09 -10.38 3.72
CA PRO A 295 4.31 -9.88 4.35
C PRO A 295 4.83 -8.57 3.74
N GLY A 296 4.63 -8.38 2.42
CA GLY A 296 4.96 -7.12 1.73
C GLY A 296 4.16 -5.94 2.27
N ALA A 297 2.85 -6.13 2.49
CA ALA A 297 1.97 -5.10 3.05
C ALA A 297 2.33 -4.72 4.49
N LEU A 298 2.66 -5.72 5.30
CA LEU A 298 3.09 -5.48 6.68
C LEU A 298 4.35 -4.61 6.70
N LYS A 299 5.35 -4.97 5.90
CA LYS A 299 6.60 -4.20 5.79
C LYS A 299 6.38 -2.79 5.24
N TRP A 300 5.58 -2.66 4.18
CA TRP A 300 5.22 -1.37 3.60
C TRP A 300 4.49 -0.48 4.62
N GLY A 301 3.58 -1.08 5.38
CA GLY A 301 2.86 -0.40 6.46
C GLY A 301 3.79 0.04 7.59
N GLU A 302 4.76 -0.79 8.00
CA GLU A 302 5.80 -0.42 8.96
C GLU A 302 6.62 0.78 8.47
N GLU A 303 7.03 0.80 7.21
CA GLU A 303 7.76 1.93 6.64
C GLU A 303 6.93 3.22 6.64
N LEU A 304 5.62 3.12 6.35
CA LEU A 304 4.69 4.26 6.43
C LEU A 304 4.53 4.75 7.88
N PHE A 305 4.39 3.83 8.83
CA PHE A 305 4.29 4.17 10.26
C PHE A 305 5.56 4.87 10.74
N GLU A 306 6.73 4.33 10.44
CA GLU A 306 8.03 4.91 10.82
C GLU A 306 8.28 6.28 10.18
N TYR A 307 7.77 6.51 8.95
CA TYR A 307 7.80 7.83 8.34
C TYR A 307 7.09 8.87 9.21
N TYR A 308 5.91 8.54 9.74
CA TYR A 308 5.17 9.45 10.62
C TYR A 308 5.80 9.56 12.00
N LYS A 309 6.27 8.45 12.57
CA LYS A 309 6.91 8.42 13.89
C LYS A 309 8.14 9.32 13.97
N LYS A 310 8.97 9.33 12.92
CA LYS A 310 10.17 10.21 12.85
C LYS A 310 9.85 11.69 12.98
N ASN A 311 8.66 12.11 12.59
CA ASN A 311 8.20 13.49 12.66
C ASN A 311 7.23 13.72 13.83
N SER A 312 7.20 12.82 14.78
CA SER A 312 6.32 12.86 15.95
C SER A 312 7.14 13.10 17.23
N ARG A 313 6.53 13.76 18.21
CA ARG A 313 7.09 13.93 19.54
C ARG A 313 6.50 12.90 20.50
N PRO A 314 7.31 12.33 21.43
CA PRO A 314 6.78 11.41 22.43
C PRO A 314 5.83 12.13 23.42
N ILE A 315 4.87 11.40 23.95
CA ILE A 315 3.98 11.82 25.04
C ILE A 315 4.39 11.03 26.29
N ASN A 316 4.69 11.75 27.37
CA ASN A 316 5.01 11.14 28.66
C ASN A 316 3.93 11.44 29.72
N SER A 317 3.01 12.35 29.45
CA SER A 317 1.88 12.71 30.33
C SER A 317 0.80 13.47 29.56
N LEU A 318 -0.42 13.42 30.05
CA LEU A 318 -1.55 14.22 29.56
C LEU A 318 -1.51 15.64 30.12
#